data_4115db3dbf761b3c1d90f1044a813eaa
#
_entry.id   4115db3dbf761b3c1d90f1044a813eaa
#
_cell.length_a   1.000
_cell.length_b   1.000
_cell.length_c   1.000
_cell.angle_alpha   90.00
_cell.angle_beta   90.00
_cell.angle_gamma   90.00
#
_symmetry.space_group_name_H-M   'P 1'
#
loop_
_entity.id
_entity.type
_entity.pdbx_description
1 polymer ?
#
loop_
_entity_poly.entity_id
_entity_poly.type
_entity_poly.pdbx_seq_one_letter_code
_entity_poly.pdbx_strand_id
1 'polypeptide(L)'
;MSLIPGKKVKMNLSIVYTTQQTKFQAATFSGELDANLAKIAGYGYNGVELAIRDPKLVDMMELEIILHKYNLIVPAIGTGQAWGEEGLSFTDPDHDIRKAAIQRIQSHIPIAEKLHAVIIIGLVRGILKPGVSYPQAMDWLREALQQCTSVAKDYNVRLALEPINRYETSLINNVTQGMDLISEVNSDNFGLLLDTFHMNIEEPQIEESIQKCGKRIFHFHVADSNRWYPGGGHLDFGAIITSLRDTGYTGFISGEFLPYPDVDTAAQNCILHLQKVIQ
;
A
#
# COMPACT_ATOMS: atom_id res chain seq x y z
N MET A 1 5.67 38.48 -14.71
CA MET A 1 6.40 37.58 -13.83
C MET A 1 6.44 36.22 -14.52
N SER A 2 7.60 35.90 -15.13
CA SER A 2 7.78 34.69 -15.96
C SER A 2 7.72 33.47 -15.05
N LEU A 3 6.76 32.56 -15.26
CA LEU A 3 6.71 31.24 -14.63
C LEU A 3 7.92 30.46 -15.13
N ILE A 4 8.85 30.17 -14.25
CA ILE A 4 9.93 29.22 -14.49
C ILE A 4 9.25 27.85 -14.70
N PRO A 5 9.50 27.14 -15.84
CA PRO A 5 8.95 25.81 -16.02
C PRO A 5 9.44 24.92 -14.88
N GLY A 6 8.52 24.44 -14.05
CA GLY A 6 8.83 23.56 -12.92
C GLY A 6 9.61 22.33 -13.42
N LYS A 7 10.70 21.98 -12.73
CA LYS A 7 11.38 20.68 -12.91
C LYS A 7 10.32 19.58 -12.83
N LYS A 8 10.11 18.84 -13.93
CA LYS A 8 9.24 17.64 -13.88
C LYS A 8 9.77 16.73 -12.79
N VAL A 9 8.97 16.49 -11.74
CA VAL A 9 9.31 15.58 -10.66
C VAL A 9 9.25 14.18 -11.26
N LYS A 10 10.38 13.48 -11.30
CA LYS A 10 10.43 12.08 -11.74
C LYS A 10 9.74 11.24 -10.67
N MET A 11 8.59 10.68 -10.98
CA MET A 11 7.92 9.71 -10.11
C MET A 11 8.62 8.36 -10.21
N ASN A 12 8.81 7.70 -9.08
CA ASN A 12 9.39 6.37 -9.01
C ASN A 12 8.28 5.32 -9.10
N LEU A 13 8.60 4.18 -9.73
CA LEU A 13 7.66 3.10 -9.94
C LEU A 13 8.11 1.84 -9.21
N SER A 14 7.18 1.20 -8.52
CA SER A 14 7.37 -0.10 -7.86
C SER A 14 6.24 -1.07 -8.25
N ILE A 15 6.42 -2.31 -7.89
CA ILE A 15 5.42 -3.36 -8.10
C ILE A 15 5.47 -4.34 -6.93
N VAL A 16 4.33 -4.94 -6.59
CA VAL A 16 4.22 -5.83 -5.43
C VAL A 16 4.88 -7.19 -5.70
N TYR A 17 5.73 -7.60 -4.76
CA TYR A 17 6.31 -8.93 -4.66
C TYR A 17 5.99 -9.51 -3.28
N THR A 18 5.47 -10.73 -3.24
CA THR A 18 5.22 -11.43 -1.98
C THR A 18 6.41 -12.31 -1.57
N THR A 19 6.87 -12.14 -0.33
CA THR A 19 7.98 -12.91 0.23
C THR A 19 7.57 -14.30 0.72
N GLN A 20 6.27 -14.55 0.91
CA GLN A 20 5.72 -15.82 1.39
C GLN A 20 4.56 -16.25 0.51
N GLN A 21 4.28 -17.55 0.48
CA GLN A 21 3.12 -18.09 -0.23
C GLN A 21 1.81 -17.49 0.29
N THR A 22 0.92 -17.11 -0.62
CA THR A 22 -0.35 -16.47 -0.30
C THR A 22 -1.43 -16.88 -1.30
N LYS A 23 -2.69 -16.79 -0.85
CA LYS A 23 -3.87 -16.88 -1.71
C LYS A 23 -4.25 -15.54 -2.36
N PHE A 24 -3.59 -14.46 -1.94
CA PHE A 24 -3.86 -13.14 -2.47
C PHE A 24 -3.37 -13.00 -3.92
N GLN A 25 -4.31 -12.81 -4.84
CA GLN A 25 -4.05 -12.89 -6.28
C GLN A 25 -3.47 -11.60 -6.88
N ALA A 26 -3.68 -10.46 -6.26
CA ALA A 26 -3.16 -9.17 -6.75
C ALA A 26 -1.69 -8.90 -6.35
N ALA A 27 -1.05 -9.78 -5.57
CA ALA A 27 0.39 -9.80 -5.41
C ALA A 27 1.02 -10.30 -6.72
N THR A 28 1.49 -9.38 -7.55
CA THR A 28 1.87 -9.64 -8.95
C THR A 28 3.00 -10.66 -9.08
N PHE A 29 4.04 -10.55 -8.21
CA PHE A 29 5.18 -11.47 -8.20
C PHE A 29 5.24 -12.32 -6.93
N SER A 30 5.70 -13.57 -7.08
CA SER A 30 5.93 -14.51 -5.97
C SER A 30 6.99 -15.55 -6.34
N GLY A 31 7.59 -16.23 -5.34
CA GLY A 31 8.55 -17.31 -5.56
C GLY A 31 10.00 -16.82 -5.54
N GLU A 32 10.84 -17.34 -6.43
CA GLU A 32 12.29 -17.11 -6.44
C GLU A 32 12.69 -15.62 -6.39
N LEU A 33 13.23 -15.19 -5.25
CA LEU A 33 13.50 -13.77 -4.94
C LEU A 33 14.45 -13.13 -5.96
N ASP A 34 15.63 -13.71 -6.16
CA ASP A 34 16.67 -13.15 -7.04
C ASP A 34 16.19 -13.04 -8.50
N ALA A 35 15.52 -14.09 -9.01
CA ALA A 35 15.02 -14.12 -10.37
C ALA A 35 13.89 -13.08 -10.59
N ASN A 36 12.98 -12.93 -9.64
CA ASN A 36 11.89 -11.97 -9.75
C ASN A 36 12.38 -10.52 -9.62
N LEU A 37 13.31 -10.23 -8.69
CA LEU A 37 13.86 -8.88 -8.56
C LEU A 37 14.71 -8.51 -9.78
N ALA A 38 15.41 -9.47 -10.40
CA ALA A 38 16.09 -9.26 -11.68
C ALA A 38 15.12 -8.84 -12.78
N LYS A 39 13.97 -9.52 -12.90
CA LYS A 39 12.91 -9.17 -13.89
C LYS A 39 12.34 -7.78 -13.62
N ILE A 40 11.94 -7.50 -12.37
CA ILE A 40 11.39 -6.20 -11.96
C ILE A 40 12.32 -5.06 -12.33
N ALA A 41 13.61 -5.18 -11.99
CA ALA A 41 14.62 -4.20 -12.39
C ALA A 41 14.81 -4.12 -13.91
N GLY A 42 14.83 -5.28 -14.58
CA GLY A 42 14.96 -5.39 -16.04
C GLY A 42 13.81 -4.73 -16.81
N TYR A 43 12.59 -4.69 -16.26
CA TYR A 43 11.46 -3.97 -16.84
C TYR A 43 11.54 -2.45 -16.62
N GLY A 44 12.44 -1.98 -15.73
CA GLY A 44 12.69 -0.56 -15.51
C GLY A 44 11.99 0.01 -14.26
N TYR A 45 11.50 -0.84 -13.35
CA TYR A 45 11.04 -0.40 -12.04
C TYR A 45 12.22 0.07 -11.17
N ASN A 46 11.98 1.10 -10.35
CA ASN A 46 12.98 1.64 -9.42
C ASN A 46 12.84 1.03 -8.02
N GLY A 47 11.73 0.35 -7.76
CA GLY A 47 11.44 -0.24 -6.46
C GLY A 47 10.64 -1.53 -6.56
N VAL A 48 10.60 -2.22 -5.45
CA VAL A 48 9.76 -3.39 -5.21
C VAL A 48 9.03 -3.20 -3.89
N GLU A 49 7.72 -3.29 -3.89
CA GLU A 49 6.94 -3.33 -2.66
C GLU A 49 6.89 -4.75 -2.14
N LEU A 50 7.15 -4.93 -0.86
CA LEU A 50 7.22 -6.25 -0.26
C LEU A 50 5.94 -6.56 0.50
N ALA A 51 5.17 -7.57 0.07
CA ALA A 51 4.11 -8.13 0.88
C ALA A 51 4.73 -9.17 1.85
N ILE A 52 4.77 -8.81 3.13
CA ILE A 52 5.38 -9.61 4.21
C ILE A 52 4.30 -9.99 5.22
N ARG A 53 3.97 -11.28 5.29
CA ARG A 53 3.03 -11.81 6.27
C ARG A 53 3.64 -11.84 7.67
N ASP A 54 4.80 -12.49 7.81
CA ASP A 54 5.56 -12.56 9.06
C ASP A 54 7.02 -12.15 8.82
N PRO A 55 7.47 -11.03 9.42
CA PRO A 55 8.83 -10.54 9.26
C PRO A 55 9.91 -11.51 9.78
N LYS A 56 9.57 -12.41 10.70
CA LYS A 56 10.51 -13.42 11.21
C LYS A 56 10.92 -14.46 10.16
N LEU A 57 10.15 -14.57 9.07
CA LEU A 57 10.40 -15.52 7.99
C LEU A 57 11.17 -14.91 6.81
N VAL A 58 11.60 -13.65 6.94
CA VAL A 58 12.37 -12.94 5.91
C VAL A 58 13.87 -13.04 6.24
N ASP A 59 14.65 -13.61 5.32
CA ASP A 59 16.11 -13.48 5.39
C ASP A 59 16.52 -12.07 4.95
N MET A 60 16.73 -11.20 5.93
CA MET A 60 17.07 -9.81 5.69
C MET A 60 18.45 -9.65 5.04
N MET A 61 19.39 -10.56 5.29
CA MET A 61 20.72 -10.48 4.70
C MET A 61 20.65 -10.79 3.20
N GLU A 62 19.95 -11.86 2.81
CA GLU A 62 19.72 -12.21 1.41
C GLU A 62 18.96 -11.10 0.69
N LEU A 63 17.87 -10.61 1.30
CA LEU A 63 17.04 -9.55 0.73
C LEU A 63 17.87 -8.28 0.43
N GLU A 64 18.68 -7.81 1.37
CA GLU A 64 19.52 -6.62 1.18
C GLU A 64 20.56 -6.78 0.09
N ILE A 65 21.22 -7.95 0.02
CA ILE A 65 22.17 -8.25 -1.04
C ILE A 65 21.51 -8.17 -2.40
N ILE A 66 20.31 -8.75 -2.56
CA ILE A 66 19.60 -8.79 -3.82
C ILE A 66 19.05 -7.39 -4.19
N LEU A 67 18.47 -6.65 -3.24
CA LEU A 67 18.02 -5.27 -3.46
C LEU A 67 19.17 -4.38 -3.94
N HIS A 68 20.33 -4.49 -3.31
CA HIS A 68 21.54 -3.74 -3.69
C HIS A 68 22.04 -4.16 -5.09
N LYS A 69 22.06 -5.48 -5.39
CA LYS A 69 22.48 -6.04 -6.67
C LYS A 69 21.68 -5.44 -7.85
N TYR A 70 20.39 -5.23 -7.66
CA TYR A 70 19.50 -4.71 -8.70
C TYR A 70 19.15 -3.22 -8.54
N ASN A 71 19.73 -2.54 -7.55
CA ASN A 71 19.47 -1.13 -7.25
C ASN A 71 17.97 -0.82 -7.08
N LEU A 72 17.25 -1.69 -6.35
CA LEU A 72 15.84 -1.55 -6.06
C LEU A 72 15.63 -0.98 -4.66
N ILE A 73 14.68 -0.05 -4.53
CA ILE A 73 14.24 0.53 -3.25
C ILE A 73 12.96 -0.19 -2.79
N VAL A 74 12.79 -0.38 -1.49
CA VAL A 74 11.52 -0.86 -0.93
C VAL A 74 10.72 0.33 -0.40
N PRO A 75 9.71 0.83 -1.12
CA PRO A 75 8.94 1.99 -0.68
C PRO A 75 7.94 1.67 0.42
N ALA A 76 7.41 0.45 0.43
CA ALA A 76 6.37 0.05 1.37
C ALA A 76 6.40 -1.47 1.65
N ILE A 77 5.80 -1.84 2.79
CA ILE A 77 5.62 -3.22 3.24
C ILE A 77 4.13 -3.47 3.45
N GLY A 78 3.53 -4.34 2.62
CA GLY A 78 2.16 -4.80 2.74
C GLY A 78 2.00 -5.87 3.83
N THR A 79 1.03 -5.73 4.72
CA THR A 79 0.78 -6.62 5.86
C THR A 79 -0.54 -7.39 5.77
N GLY A 80 -1.33 -7.18 4.73
CA GLY A 80 -2.69 -7.72 4.58
C GLY A 80 -2.78 -9.24 4.64
N GLN A 81 -1.73 -9.97 4.27
CA GLN A 81 -1.68 -11.43 4.33
C GLN A 81 -1.81 -11.98 5.76
N ALA A 82 -1.45 -11.22 6.80
CA ALA A 82 -1.64 -11.62 8.19
C ALA A 82 -3.14 -11.78 8.54
N TRP A 83 -4.02 -11.01 7.90
CA TRP A 83 -5.46 -11.21 8.00
C TRP A 83 -5.92 -12.41 7.18
N GLY A 84 -5.57 -12.49 5.91
CA GLY A 84 -6.06 -13.51 4.97
C GLY A 84 -5.63 -14.94 5.30
N GLU A 85 -4.42 -15.12 5.80
CA GLU A 85 -3.82 -16.43 6.05
C GLU A 85 -3.86 -16.84 7.54
N GLU A 86 -3.84 -15.88 8.46
CA GLU A 86 -3.74 -16.14 9.90
C GLU A 86 -4.93 -15.60 10.71
N GLY A 87 -5.85 -14.87 10.08
CA GLY A 87 -7.03 -14.32 10.73
C GLY A 87 -6.76 -13.18 11.71
N LEU A 88 -5.56 -12.56 11.67
CA LEU A 88 -5.23 -11.45 12.55
C LEU A 88 -6.01 -10.19 12.17
N SER A 89 -6.65 -9.58 13.16
CA SER A 89 -7.55 -8.44 12.93
C SER A 89 -7.57 -7.50 14.12
N PHE A 90 -7.52 -6.18 13.88
CA PHE A 90 -7.68 -5.15 14.91
C PHE A 90 -9.09 -5.06 15.48
N THR A 91 -10.08 -5.56 14.75
CA THR A 91 -11.50 -5.45 15.12
C THR A 91 -12.15 -6.80 15.42
N ASP A 92 -11.33 -7.82 15.73
CA ASP A 92 -11.84 -9.13 16.15
C ASP A 92 -12.55 -9.04 17.51
N PRO A 93 -13.67 -9.72 17.73
CA PRO A 93 -14.29 -9.83 19.05
C PRO A 93 -13.35 -10.46 20.08
N ASP A 94 -12.47 -11.37 19.68
CA ASP A 94 -11.46 -11.94 20.55
C ASP A 94 -10.32 -10.96 20.81
N HIS A 95 -10.11 -10.63 22.08
CA HIS A 95 -9.05 -9.74 22.54
C HIS A 95 -7.64 -10.25 22.17
N ASP A 96 -7.42 -11.56 22.24
CA ASP A 96 -6.09 -12.12 21.98
C ASP A 96 -5.73 -12.04 20.49
N ILE A 97 -6.72 -12.17 19.59
CA ILE A 97 -6.53 -11.93 18.15
C ILE A 97 -6.19 -10.45 17.89
N ARG A 98 -6.90 -9.50 18.51
CA ARG A 98 -6.57 -8.07 18.39
C ARG A 98 -5.16 -7.76 18.87
N LYS A 99 -4.78 -8.30 20.03
CA LYS A 99 -3.43 -8.14 20.58
C LYS A 99 -2.37 -8.73 19.67
N ALA A 100 -2.58 -9.91 19.12
CA ALA A 100 -1.67 -10.56 18.19
C ALA A 100 -1.52 -9.75 16.89
N ALA A 101 -2.61 -9.14 16.39
CA ALA A 101 -2.57 -8.27 15.22
C ALA A 101 -1.73 -7.01 15.47
N ILE A 102 -1.88 -6.36 16.63
CA ILE A 102 -1.06 -5.21 17.03
C ILE A 102 0.43 -5.61 17.10
N GLN A 103 0.74 -6.71 17.77
CA GLN A 103 2.11 -7.22 17.89
C GLN A 103 2.71 -7.57 16.52
N ARG A 104 1.91 -8.12 15.59
CA ARG A 104 2.33 -8.40 14.23
C ARG A 104 2.73 -7.12 13.50
N ILE A 105 1.92 -6.06 13.54
CA ILE A 105 2.28 -4.79 12.90
C ILE A 105 3.52 -4.18 13.55
N GLN A 106 3.62 -4.20 14.88
CA GLN A 106 4.81 -3.72 15.58
C GLN A 106 6.07 -4.52 15.20
N SER A 107 5.95 -5.82 14.93
CA SER A 107 7.08 -6.65 14.51
C SER A 107 7.62 -6.31 13.11
N HIS A 108 6.87 -5.61 12.28
CA HIS A 108 7.34 -5.10 10.98
C HIS A 108 8.19 -3.83 11.11
N ILE A 109 8.12 -3.11 12.24
CA ILE A 109 8.78 -1.81 12.41
C ILE A 109 10.28 -1.88 12.20
N PRO A 110 11.03 -2.85 12.77
CA PRO A 110 12.49 -2.92 12.57
C PRO A 110 12.90 -3.13 11.11
N ILE A 111 12.13 -3.92 10.34
CA ILE A 111 12.38 -4.11 8.90
C ILE A 111 12.06 -2.82 8.14
N ALA A 112 10.93 -2.19 8.46
CA ALA A 112 10.53 -0.94 7.82
C ALA A 112 11.51 0.21 8.09
N GLU A 113 12.04 0.32 9.30
CA GLU A 113 13.10 1.26 9.64
C GLU A 113 14.34 1.03 8.78
N LYS A 114 14.82 -0.21 8.71
CA LYS A 114 16.02 -0.60 7.98
C LYS A 114 15.89 -0.34 6.48
N LEU A 115 14.71 -0.56 5.91
CA LEU A 115 14.41 -0.34 4.50
C LEU A 115 13.90 1.07 4.19
N HIS A 116 13.69 1.91 5.20
CA HIS A 116 13.04 3.23 5.08
C HIS A 116 11.64 3.15 4.43
N ALA A 117 10.92 2.06 4.69
CA ALA A 117 9.64 1.74 4.07
C ALA A 117 8.45 2.21 4.91
N VAL A 118 7.33 2.46 4.23
CA VAL A 118 6.03 2.67 4.87
C VAL A 118 5.40 1.30 5.20
N ILE A 119 4.79 1.15 6.38
CA ILE A 119 3.98 -0.05 6.69
C ILE A 119 2.54 0.19 6.26
N ILE A 120 2.00 -0.70 5.42
CA ILE A 120 0.63 -0.64 4.93
C ILE A 120 -0.29 -1.41 5.88
N ILE A 121 -1.36 -0.75 6.33
CA ILE A 121 -2.45 -1.34 7.09
C ILE A 121 -3.63 -1.58 6.13
N GLY A 122 -3.65 -2.75 5.51
CA GLY A 122 -4.74 -3.21 4.66
C GLY A 122 -5.83 -3.93 5.46
N LEU A 123 -6.23 -5.14 5.05
CA LEU A 123 -7.30 -5.93 5.69
C LEU A 123 -7.02 -6.36 7.14
N VAL A 124 -5.79 -6.24 7.64
CA VAL A 124 -5.49 -6.45 9.07
C VAL A 124 -6.28 -5.49 9.99
N ARG A 125 -6.79 -4.35 9.45
CA ARG A 125 -7.74 -3.49 10.17
C ARG A 125 -9.00 -4.25 10.59
N GLY A 126 -9.37 -5.31 9.84
CA GLY A 126 -10.50 -6.17 10.09
C GLY A 126 -11.75 -5.82 9.28
N ILE A 127 -12.79 -6.59 9.58
CA ILE A 127 -14.15 -6.45 9.05
C ILE A 127 -15.13 -6.40 10.22
N LEU A 128 -16.32 -5.86 10.01
CA LEU A 128 -17.38 -5.90 11.02
C LEU A 128 -17.91 -7.32 11.18
N LYS A 129 -17.61 -7.97 12.31
CA LYS A 129 -18.06 -9.33 12.61
C LYS A 129 -19.45 -9.33 13.29
N PRO A 130 -20.22 -10.43 13.16
CA PRO A 130 -21.48 -10.58 13.86
C PRO A 130 -21.34 -10.36 15.38
N GLY A 131 -22.25 -9.60 15.97
CA GLY A 131 -22.23 -9.27 17.41
C GLY A 131 -21.34 -8.08 17.80
N VAL A 132 -20.56 -7.52 16.86
CA VAL A 132 -19.77 -6.31 17.07
C VAL A 132 -20.49 -5.12 16.44
N SER A 133 -20.73 -4.06 17.22
CA SER A 133 -21.28 -2.81 16.65
C SER A 133 -20.20 -2.02 15.90
N TYR A 134 -20.62 -1.23 14.90
CA TYR A 134 -19.68 -0.38 14.17
C TYR A 134 -18.89 0.58 15.09
N PRO A 135 -19.49 1.28 16.06
CA PRO A 135 -18.73 2.11 17.00
C PRO A 135 -17.68 1.32 17.79
N GLN A 136 -18.03 0.11 18.24
CA GLN A 136 -17.08 -0.74 18.97
C GLN A 136 -15.90 -1.17 18.10
N ALA A 137 -16.15 -1.55 16.84
CA ALA A 137 -15.08 -1.90 15.90
C ALA A 137 -14.16 -0.69 15.64
N MET A 138 -14.74 0.50 15.48
CA MET A 138 -13.98 1.73 15.27
C MET A 138 -13.15 2.13 16.51
N ASP A 139 -13.66 1.91 17.73
CA ASP A 139 -12.89 2.13 18.96
C ASP A 139 -11.67 1.22 19.01
N TRP A 140 -11.84 -0.08 18.75
CA TRP A 140 -10.72 -1.02 18.71
C TRP A 140 -9.71 -0.70 17.60
N LEU A 141 -10.19 -0.31 16.42
CA LEU A 141 -9.32 0.09 15.30
C LEU A 141 -8.48 1.31 15.69
N ARG A 142 -9.09 2.33 16.26
CA ARG A 142 -8.41 3.55 16.70
C ARG A 142 -7.35 3.26 17.76
N GLU A 143 -7.70 2.47 18.79
CA GLU A 143 -6.76 2.07 19.84
C GLU A 143 -5.57 1.29 19.27
N ALA A 144 -5.80 0.34 18.38
CA ALA A 144 -4.75 -0.44 17.74
C ALA A 144 -3.80 0.45 16.91
N LEU A 145 -4.35 1.38 16.11
CA LEU A 145 -3.57 2.33 15.34
C LEU A 145 -2.75 3.28 16.22
N GLN A 146 -3.32 3.78 17.31
CA GLN A 146 -2.60 4.61 18.30
C GLN A 146 -1.43 3.86 18.92
N GLN A 147 -1.61 2.59 19.29
CA GLN A 147 -0.52 1.75 19.82
C GLN A 147 0.57 1.50 18.77
N CYS A 148 0.19 1.18 17.52
CA CYS A 148 1.15 0.93 16.45
C CYS A 148 1.91 2.20 16.05
N THR A 149 1.22 3.32 15.88
CA THR A 149 1.84 4.60 15.47
C THR A 149 2.76 5.15 16.56
N SER A 150 2.42 4.97 17.84
CA SER A 150 3.27 5.38 18.97
C SER A 150 4.63 4.66 18.91
N VAL A 151 4.63 3.33 18.75
CA VAL A 151 5.89 2.57 18.65
C VAL A 151 6.64 2.93 17.36
N ALA A 152 5.94 3.01 16.23
CA ALA A 152 6.57 3.33 14.93
C ALA A 152 7.23 4.71 14.90
N LYS A 153 6.73 5.67 15.68
CA LYS A 153 7.28 7.02 15.79
C LYS A 153 8.71 7.02 16.35
N ASP A 154 8.99 6.16 17.32
CA ASP A 154 10.33 6.04 17.94
C ASP A 154 11.38 5.53 16.93
N TYR A 155 10.94 4.85 15.88
CA TYR A 155 11.76 4.33 14.77
C TYR A 155 11.68 5.18 13.50
N ASN A 156 11.02 6.34 13.55
CA ASN A 156 10.78 7.19 12.39
C ASN A 156 10.09 6.45 11.22
N VAL A 157 9.25 5.47 11.53
CA VAL A 157 8.46 4.67 10.57
C VAL A 157 7.07 5.26 10.42
N ARG A 158 6.59 5.33 9.18
CA ARG A 158 5.24 5.77 8.83
C ARG A 158 4.32 4.59 8.62
N LEU A 159 3.06 4.73 9.02
CA LEU A 159 1.98 3.78 8.75
C LEU A 159 0.98 4.40 7.79
N ALA A 160 0.56 3.67 6.78
CA ALA A 160 -0.47 4.07 5.83
C ALA A 160 -1.66 3.11 5.89
N LEU A 161 -2.84 3.60 6.26
CA LEU A 161 -4.06 2.82 6.16
C LEU A 161 -4.59 2.94 4.73
N GLU A 162 -5.02 1.83 4.18
CA GLU A 162 -5.62 1.77 2.86
C GLU A 162 -7.15 1.80 2.96
N PRO A 163 -7.86 2.79 2.46
CA PRO A 163 -9.31 2.68 2.24
C PRO A 163 -9.59 1.59 1.21
N ILE A 164 -10.34 0.56 1.62
CA ILE A 164 -10.64 -0.61 0.77
C ILE A 164 -12.14 -0.66 0.48
N ASN A 165 -12.50 -1.08 -0.73
CA ASN A 165 -13.87 -1.07 -1.21
C ASN A 165 -14.84 -1.88 -0.34
N ARG A 166 -16.14 -1.54 -0.44
CA ARG A 166 -17.25 -2.09 0.35
C ARG A 166 -17.49 -3.59 0.18
N TYR A 167 -16.95 -4.20 -0.87
CA TYR A 167 -17.09 -5.64 -1.09
C TYR A 167 -16.08 -6.46 -0.28
N GLU A 168 -14.99 -5.84 0.18
CA GLU A 168 -13.92 -6.50 0.93
C GLU A 168 -13.98 -6.16 2.43
N THR A 169 -14.39 -4.95 2.81
CA THR A 169 -14.58 -4.55 4.21
C THR A 169 -15.70 -3.53 4.37
N SER A 170 -16.27 -3.46 5.57
CA SER A 170 -17.26 -2.45 5.96
C SER A 170 -16.64 -1.28 6.76
N LEU A 171 -15.30 -1.26 6.89
CA LEU A 171 -14.59 -0.27 7.71
C LEU A 171 -13.63 0.55 6.87
N ILE A 172 -13.84 1.87 6.82
CA ILE A 172 -12.99 2.83 6.11
C ILE A 172 -12.85 2.48 4.61
N ASN A 173 -13.87 2.85 3.87
CA ASN A 173 -13.96 2.51 2.44
C ASN A 173 -13.46 3.65 1.53
N ASN A 174 -13.45 4.89 1.99
CA ASN A 174 -13.11 6.05 1.17
C ASN A 174 -12.17 7.03 1.89
N VAL A 175 -11.64 7.97 1.13
CA VAL A 175 -10.70 9.00 1.63
C VAL A 175 -11.29 9.83 2.75
N THR A 176 -12.58 10.18 2.67
CA THR A 176 -13.23 10.99 3.73
C THR A 176 -13.17 10.26 5.07
N GLN A 177 -13.61 9.01 5.13
CA GLN A 177 -13.54 8.18 6.34
C GLN A 177 -12.10 7.99 6.82
N GLY A 178 -11.16 7.80 5.89
CA GLY A 178 -9.73 7.70 6.23
C GLY A 178 -9.17 8.98 6.85
N MET A 179 -9.54 10.16 6.35
CA MET A 179 -9.12 11.46 6.89
C MET A 179 -9.74 11.73 8.27
N ASP A 180 -10.99 11.32 8.49
CA ASP A 180 -11.62 11.41 9.81
C ASP A 180 -10.86 10.53 10.82
N LEU A 181 -10.52 9.30 10.44
CA LEU A 181 -9.73 8.39 11.28
C LEU A 181 -8.32 8.93 11.56
N ILE A 182 -7.65 9.57 10.59
CA ILE A 182 -6.35 10.24 10.81
C ILE A 182 -6.48 11.30 11.91
N SER A 183 -7.55 12.07 11.88
CA SER A 183 -7.81 13.11 12.88
C SER A 183 -8.04 12.52 14.28
N GLU A 184 -8.72 11.38 14.37
CA GLU A 184 -8.97 10.66 15.62
C GLU A 184 -7.72 9.98 16.19
N VAL A 185 -6.88 9.35 15.32
CA VAL A 185 -5.60 8.73 15.73
C VAL A 185 -4.62 9.80 16.18
N ASN A 186 -4.66 10.99 15.56
CA ASN A 186 -3.88 12.17 15.89
C ASN A 186 -2.36 11.91 15.95
N SER A 187 -1.82 11.32 14.88
CA SER A 187 -0.39 11.05 14.78
C SER A 187 0.18 11.53 13.43
N ASP A 188 1.35 12.18 13.47
CA ASP A 188 1.99 12.73 12.27
C ASP A 188 2.58 11.64 11.35
N ASN A 189 2.92 10.48 11.91
CA ASN A 189 3.43 9.33 11.16
C ASN A 189 2.31 8.38 10.70
N PHE A 190 1.05 8.82 10.71
CA PHE A 190 -0.10 8.08 10.19
C PHE A 190 -0.74 8.82 9.01
N GLY A 191 -0.94 8.11 7.90
CA GLY A 191 -1.53 8.64 6.67
C GLY A 191 -2.31 7.56 5.93
N LEU A 192 -2.59 7.79 4.64
CA LEU A 192 -3.30 6.85 3.78
C LEU A 192 -2.39 6.30 2.67
N LEU A 193 -2.66 5.08 2.30
CA LEU A 193 -2.40 4.54 0.98
C LEU A 193 -3.68 4.71 0.16
N LEU A 194 -3.57 5.26 -1.05
CA LEU A 194 -4.69 5.34 -1.98
C LEU A 194 -4.49 4.33 -3.12
N ASP A 195 -5.49 3.51 -3.39
CA ASP A 195 -5.49 2.52 -4.48
C ASP A 195 -6.57 2.88 -5.50
N THR A 196 -6.17 3.05 -6.76
CA THR A 196 -7.07 3.47 -7.83
C THR A 196 -8.20 2.49 -8.11
N PHE A 197 -8.00 1.18 -7.89
CA PHE A 197 -9.07 0.18 -8.02
C PHE A 197 -10.13 0.35 -6.95
N HIS A 198 -9.73 0.53 -5.68
CA HIS A 198 -10.67 0.77 -4.60
C HIS A 198 -11.37 2.12 -4.74
N MET A 199 -10.63 3.15 -5.12
CA MET A 199 -11.18 4.48 -5.38
C MET A 199 -12.20 4.48 -6.52
N ASN A 200 -11.98 3.72 -7.58
CA ASN A 200 -12.95 3.58 -8.69
C ASN A 200 -14.32 3.05 -8.25
N ILE A 201 -14.38 2.29 -7.15
CA ILE A 201 -15.62 1.75 -6.59
C ILE A 201 -16.28 2.73 -5.60
N GLU A 202 -15.47 3.43 -4.80
CA GLU A 202 -15.94 4.15 -3.63
C GLU A 202 -15.96 5.67 -3.77
N GLU A 203 -15.10 6.25 -4.61
CA GLU A 203 -15.00 7.70 -4.75
C GLU A 203 -15.86 8.21 -5.89
N PRO A 204 -16.65 9.27 -5.67
CA PRO A 204 -17.37 9.92 -6.75
C PRO A 204 -16.45 10.46 -7.85
N GLN A 205 -15.28 11.00 -7.45
CA GLN A 205 -14.22 11.49 -8.33
C GLN A 205 -12.87 11.22 -7.68
N ILE A 206 -12.03 10.44 -8.36
CA ILE A 206 -10.73 9.99 -7.86
C ILE A 206 -9.81 11.19 -7.63
N GLU A 207 -9.74 12.10 -8.60
CA GLU A 207 -8.85 13.26 -8.59
C GLU A 207 -9.14 14.21 -7.42
N GLU A 208 -10.43 14.46 -7.13
CA GLU A 208 -10.84 15.31 -6.00
C GLU A 208 -10.48 14.66 -4.67
N SER A 209 -10.65 13.35 -4.56
CA SER A 209 -10.30 12.59 -3.36
C SER A 209 -8.78 12.56 -3.12
N ILE A 210 -7.97 12.47 -4.18
CA ILE A 210 -6.52 12.62 -4.12
C ILE A 210 -6.15 14.02 -3.57
N GLN A 211 -6.76 15.07 -4.12
CA GLN A 211 -6.52 16.45 -3.64
C GLN A 211 -6.93 16.63 -2.17
N LYS A 212 -8.06 16.07 -1.77
CA LYS A 212 -8.55 16.09 -0.39
C LYS A 212 -7.58 15.41 0.59
N CYS A 213 -7.00 14.28 0.22
CA CYS A 213 -6.02 13.58 1.02
C CYS A 213 -4.69 14.36 1.12
N GLY A 214 -4.24 14.95 0.02
CA GLY A 214 -3.10 15.86 -0.05
C GLY A 214 -1.83 15.27 0.58
N LYS A 215 -1.23 15.96 1.54
CA LYS A 215 0.02 15.55 2.19
C LYS A 215 -0.09 14.30 3.07
N ARG A 216 -1.30 13.78 3.31
CA ARG A 216 -1.52 12.54 4.05
C ARG A 216 -1.45 11.31 3.15
N ILE A 217 -1.19 11.45 1.84
CA ILE A 217 -0.86 10.33 0.96
C ILE A 217 0.58 9.89 1.28
N PHE A 218 0.70 8.72 1.90
CA PHE A 218 2.01 8.14 2.25
C PHE A 218 2.46 7.07 1.26
N HIS A 219 1.51 6.46 0.55
CA HIS A 219 1.77 5.51 -0.53
C HIS A 219 0.64 5.54 -1.57
N PHE A 220 0.91 5.03 -2.78
CA PHE A 220 -0.07 5.07 -3.86
C PHE A 220 -0.01 3.78 -4.68
N HIS A 221 -1.14 3.06 -4.71
CA HIS A 221 -1.33 1.87 -5.54
C HIS A 221 -2.06 2.19 -6.84
N VAL A 222 -1.69 1.48 -7.88
CA VAL A 222 -2.34 1.54 -9.19
C VAL A 222 -2.76 0.17 -9.67
N ALA A 223 -4.05 0.05 -9.93
CA ALA A 223 -4.67 -0.97 -10.76
C ALA A 223 -5.80 -0.33 -11.56
N ASP A 224 -6.14 -0.87 -12.70
CA ASP A 224 -7.23 -0.35 -13.52
C ASP A 224 -8.61 -0.76 -12.95
N SER A 225 -9.66 -0.24 -13.52
CA SER A 225 -11.06 -0.44 -13.11
C SER A 225 -11.49 -1.92 -12.96
N ASN A 226 -10.83 -2.82 -13.66
CA ASN A 226 -11.03 -4.27 -13.61
C ASN A 226 -9.98 -5.01 -12.77
N ARG A 227 -9.20 -4.28 -11.98
CA ARG A 227 -8.04 -4.74 -11.19
C ARG A 227 -6.90 -5.32 -12.04
N TRP A 228 -6.85 -5.03 -13.32
CA TRP A 228 -5.70 -5.34 -14.18
C TRP A 228 -4.67 -4.22 -14.09
N TYR A 229 -3.57 -4.38 -14.85
CA TYR A 229 -2.54 -3.34 -14.93
C TYR A 229 -3.10 -2.03 -15.52
N PRO A 230 -2.57 -0.85 -15.15
CA PRO A 230 -2.93 0.44 -15.73
C PRO A 230 -2.89 0.45 -17.25
N GLY A 231 -3.99 0.87 -17.88
CA GLY A 231 -4.21 0.81 -19.32
C GLY A 231 -4.92 -0.47 -19.81
N GLY A 232 -5.25 -1.41 -18.90
CA GLY A 232 -6.05 -2.61 -19.18
C GLY A 232 -7.54 -2.44 -18.96
N GLY A 233 -7.99 -1.30 -18.46
CA GLY A 233 -9.38 -0.93 -18.20
C GLY A 233 -9.75 0.43 -18.75
N HIS A 234 -10.45 1.26 -17.95
CA HIS A 234 -10.98 2.54 -18.43
C HIS A 234 -10.62 3.76 -17.57
N LEU A 235 -9.73 3.62 -16.57
CA LEU A 235 -9.31 4.75 -15.74
C LEU A 235 -8.40 5.71 -16.51
N ASP A 236 -8.61 7.02 -16.31
CA ASP A 236 -7.73 8.05 -16.87
C ASP A 236 -6.51 8.25 -15.95
N PHE A 237 -5.48 7.44 -16.14
CA PHE A 237 -4.23 7.57 -15.38
C PHE A 237 -3.50 8.89 -15.64
N GLY A 238 -3.75 9.56 -16.76
CA GLY A 238 -3.20 10.89 -17.03
C GLY A 238 -3.73 11.94 -16.03
N ALA A 239 -5.05 11.96 -15.85
CA ALA A 239 -5.72 12.83 -14.88
C ALA A 239 -5.34 12.47 -13.42
N ILE A 240 -5.36 11.17 -13.09
CA ILE A 240 -5.00 10.65 -11.76
C ILE A 240 -3.57 11.05 -11.38
N ILE A 241 -2.58 10.80 -12.24
CA ILE A 241 -1.18 11.11 -11.99
C ILE A 241 -0.95 12.61 -11.91
N THR A 242 -1.64 13.40 -12.71
CA THR A 242 -1.60 14.87 -12.63
C THR A 242 -2.10 15.33 -11.28
N SER A 243 -3.26 14.85 -10.85
CA SER A 243 -3.81 15.17 -9.53
C SER A 243 -2.87 14.78 -8.40
N LEU A 244 -2.29 13.57 -8.45
CA LEU A 244 -1.33 13.11 -7.45
C LEU A 244 -0.09 14.04 -7.39
N ARG A 245 0.44 14.45 -8.54
CA ARG A 245 1.57 15.38 -8.63
C ARG A 245 1.25 16.74 -8.02
N ASP A 246 0.04 17.24 -8.23
CA ASP A 246 -0.41 18.55 -7.74
C ASP A 246 -0.52 18.60 -6.20
N THR A 247 -0.64 17.43 -5.51
CA THR A 247 -0.52 17.36 -4.05
C THR A 247 0.91 17.57 -3.54
N GLY A 248 1.91 17.51 -4.42
CA GLY A 248 3.33 17.50 -4.06
C GLY A 248 3.84 16.12 -3.68
N TYR A 249 3.11 15.03 -4.00
CA TYR A 249 3.56 13.66 -3.75
C TYR A 249 4.84 13.33 -4.53
N THR A 250 5.83 12.81 -3.82
CA THR A 250 7.15 12.43 -4.38
C THR A 250 7.52 10.97 -4.10
N GLY A 251 6.58 10.21 -3.54
CA GLY A 251 6.77 8.79 -3.24
C GLY A 251 6.70 7.90 -4.50
N PHE A 252 6.55 6.62 -4.25
CA PHE A 252 6.42 5.61 -5.30
C PHE A 252 4.97 5.43 -5.72
N ILE A 253 4.77 5.11 -7.00
CA ILE A 253 3.54 4.56 -7.54
C ILE A 253 3.76 3.07 -7.71
N SER A 254 3.02 2.25 -6.98
CA SER A 254 3.20 0.80 -6.90
C SER A 254 2.08 0.06 -7.62
N GLY A 255 2.44 -0.85 -8.51
CA GLY A 255 1.47 -1.73 -9.16
C GLY A 255 1.02 -2.84 -8.22
N GLU A 256 -0.29 -2.89 -7.89
CA GLU A 256 -0.94 -3.98 -7.17
C GLU A 256 -2.16 -4.44 -7.97
N PHE A 257 -1.99 -5.42 -8.83
CA PHE A 257 -3.03 -5.83 -9.77
C PHE A 257 -2.98 -7.34 -10.08
N LEU A 258 -4.07 -7.85 -10.63
CA LEU A 258 -4.16 -9.23 -11.10
C LEU A 258 -3.18 -9.44 -12.27
N PRO A 259 -2.37 -10.51 -12.25
CA PRO A 259 -1.36 -10.79 -13.27
C PRO A 259 -2.00 -11.36 -14.55
N TYR A 260 -2.78 -10.56 -15.26
CA TYR A 260 -3.47 -10.96 -16.48
C TYR A 260 -2.85 -10.29 -17.72
N PRO A 261 -2.60 -11.00 -18.83
CA PRO A 261 -2.79 -12.45 -19.04
C PRO A 261 -1.77 -13.33 -18.32
N ASP A 262 -0.63 -12.78 -17.94
CA ASP A 262 0.45 -13.37 -17.16
C ASP A 262 1.25 -12.29 -16.44
N VAL A 263 2.09 -12.69 -15.47
CA VAL A 263 2.87 -11.79 -14.61
C VAL A 263 3.78 -10.86 -15.41
N ASP A 264 4.53 -11.42 -16.35
CA ASP A 264 5.55 -10.68 -17.08
C ASP A 264 4.90 -9.65 -18.02
N THR A 265 3.87 -10.05 -18.76
CA THR A 265 3.10 -9.16 -19.65
C THR A 265 2.41 -8.04 -18.86
N ALA A 266 1.78 -8.37 -17.75
CA ALA A 266 1.08 -7.38 -16.93
C ALA A 266 2.06 -6.34 -16.34
N ALA A 267 3.20 -6.78 -15.82
CA ALA A 267 4.23 -5.89 -15.27
C ALA A 267 4.84 -4.97 -16.35
N GLN A 268 5.14 -5.50 -17.53
CA GLN A 268 5.69 -4.70 -18.64
C GLN A 268 4.67 -3.69 -19.17
N ASN A 269 3.41 -4.09 -19.34
CA ASN A 269 2.36 -3.17 -19.79
C ASN A 269 2.09 -2.05 -18.78
N CYS A 270 2.10 -2.37 -17.47
CA CYS A 270 1.96 -1.38 -16.42
C CYS A 270 3.03 -0.29 -16.52
N ILE A 271 4.31 -0.68 -16.53
CA ILE A 271 5.39 0.31 -16.55
C ILE A 271 5.41 1.11 -17.86
N LEU A 272 5.14 0.48 -19.00
CA LEU A 272 5.05 1.16 -20.30
C LEU A 272 3.91 2.19 -20.34
N HIS A 273 2.75 1.87 -19.75
CA HIS A 273 1.62 2.79 -19.66
C HIS A 273 1.94 3.97 -18.73
N LEU A 274 2.42 3.68 -17.51
CA LEU A 274 2.75 4.71 -16.54
C LEU A 274 3.85 5.66 -17.02
N GLN A 275 4.89 5.15 -17.69
CA GLN A 275 5.94 6.00 -18.27
C GLN A 275 5.41 6.98 -19.32
N LYS A 276 4.37 6.63 -20.06
CA LYS A 276 3.74 7.53 -21.05
C LYS A 276 2.96 8.66 -20.37
N VAL A 277 2.26 8.38 -19.26
CA VAL A 277 1.41 9.37 -18.59
C VAL A 277 2.18 10.23 -17.56
N ILE A 278 3.35 9.78 -17.10
CA ILE A 278 4.22 10.52 -16.19
C ILE A 278 5.05 11.60 -16.95
N GLN A 279 5.28 11.43 -18.25
CA GLN A 279 6.02 12.40 -19.08
C GLN A 279 5.26 13.72 -19.22
#